data_ffcca29519a2d9bec38ae04d1693bbca
#
_entry.id   ffcca29519a2d9bec38ae04d1693bbca
#
_cell.length_a   1.000
_cell.length_b   1.000
_cell.length_c   1.000
_cell.angle_alpha   90.00
_cell.angle_beta   90.00
_cell.angle_gamma   90.00
#
_symmetry.space_group_name_H-M   'P 1'
#
loop_
_entity.id
_entity.type
_entity.pdbx_description
1 polymer ?
#
loop_
_entity_poly.entity_id
_entity_poly.type
_entity_poly.pdbx_seq_one_letter_code
_entity_poly.pdbx_strand_id
1 'polypeptide(L)'
;MMSFKCGIVGLPNVGKSTLFNALTNSSKAQAANFPFCTIDPNVGVVPVPDERLDSLSKVSKSKKIINTTISFVDIAGLVKGASKGEGLGNKFLSHIREVDAIIHMIRCFDSDDIQNVNPTVDPIRDLEIIETEMMLADLESIQKRLEKNNKKNVDEEQLKILEVALDCINNNKDISILKSQFEDKQLNQSGLLSIKPKIFVCNVDEQSVQEGNQYTKKFIEKFGEDNTLIVSADIENQINELDSTERKNYMEMIGLKETGLSMLIQKGYKILELDTYFTSGPEETRAWTIQKNCTAPKAAGEIHTDFEKGFIRAETVSYEDFVANDGWVNSKTNGKMRLEGKDYIVKDGDVLNFRFNT
;
A
#
# COMPACT_ATOMS: atom_id res chain seq x y z
N MET A 1 -12.22 9.40 -6.25
CA MET A 1 -11.73 8.07 -5.82
C MET A 1 -10.26 8.23 -5.50
N MET A 2 -9.88 8.10 -4.23
CA MET A 2 -8.47 8.14 -3.84
C MET A 2 -7.78 6.89 -4.39
N SER A 3 -6.68 7.07 -5.13
CA SER A 3 -5.84 5.98 -5.61
C SER A 3 -4.56 6.02 -4.80
N PHE A 4 -4.41 5.09 -3.85
CA PHE A 4 -3.19 4.93 -3.06
C PHE A 4 -2.13 4.21 -3.87
N LYS A 5 -0.89 4.72 -3.80
CA LYS A 5 0.24 4.24 -4.60
C LYS A 5 1.35 3.70 -3.72
N CYS A 6 1.76 2.47 -3.99
CA CYS A 6 2.96 1.86 -3.41
C CYS A 6 4.06 1.81 -4.45
N GLY A 7 5.20 2.43 -4.17
CA GLY A 7 6.36 2.42 -5.06
C GLY A 7 7.29 1.24 -4.77
N ILE A 8 7.57 0.41 -5.75
CA ILE A 8 8.52 -0.70 -5.61
C ILE A 8 9.91 -0.18 -5.94
N VAL A 9 10.81 -0.24 -4.98
CA VAL A 9 12.21 0.20 -5.10
C VAL A 9 13.15 -0.95 -4.77
N GLY A 10 14.36 -0.91 -5.31
CA GLY A 10 15.39 -1.90 -5.04
C GLY A 10 16.60 -1.67 -5.93
N LEU A 11 17.73 -2.27 -5.58
CA LEU A 11 18.92 -2.28 -6.41
C LEU A 11 18.66 -3.07 -7.71
N PRO A 12 19.49 -2.92 -8.74
CA PRO A 12 19.38 -3.76 -9.94
C PRO A 12 19.45 -5.26 -9.62
N ASN A 13 18.70 -6.06 -10.36
CA ASN A 13 18.73 -7.52 -10.30
C ASN A 13 18.26 -8.16 -8.97
N VAL A 14 17.43 -7.45 -8.20
CA VAL A 14 16.81 -7.99 -6.96
C VAL A 14 15.48 -8.71 -7.20
N GLY A 15 14.98 -8.75 -8.45
CA GLY A 15 13.68 -9.33 -8.80
C GLY A 15 12.51 -8.33 -8.86
N LYS A 16 12.79 -7.03 -8.84
CA LYS A 16 11.79 -5.96 -8.80
C LYS A 16 10.78 -6.04 -9.96
N SER A 17 11.26 -6.11 -11.20
CA SER A 17 10.39 -6.20 -12.39
C SER A 17 9.65 -7.53 -12.47
N THR A 18 10.23 -8.61 -11.94
CA THR A 18 9.58 -9.92 -11.82
C THR A 18 8.37 -9.82 -10.89
N LEU A 19 8.53 -9.25 -9.70
CA LEU A 19 7.44 -9.02 -8.74
C LEU A 19 6.37 -8.08 -9.33
N PHE A 20 6.77 -6.98 -9.97
CA PHE A 20 5.83 -6.05 -10.59
C PHE A 20 5.01 -6.71 -11.70
N ASN A 21 5.65 -7.54 -12.54
CA ASN A 21 4.96 -8.29 -13.58
C ASN A 21 3.99 -9.32 -12.97
N ALA A 22 4.38 -10.01 -11.90
CA ALA A 22 3.51 -10.93 -11.19
C ALA A 22 2.26 -10.22 -10.64
N LEU A 23 2.43 -9.04 -10.01
CA LEU A 23 1.33 -8.20 -9.54
C LEU A 23 0.39 -7.76 -10.68
N THR A 24 0.95 -7.30 -11.80
CA THR A 24 0.15 -6.78 -12.93
C THR A 24 -0.50 -7.88 -13.75
N ASN A 25 0.12 -9.04 -13.89
CA ASN A 25 -0.48 -10.18 -14.60
C ASN A 25 -1.64 -10.80 -13.82
N SER A 26 -1.54 -10.87 -12.49
CA SER A 26 -2.66 -11.30 -11.63
C SER A 26 -3.89 -10.39 -11.81
N SER A 27 -3.70 -9.12 -12.12
CA SER A 27 -4.76 -8.13 -12.31
C SER A 27 -5.34 -8.13 -13.72
N LYS A 28 -4.59 -8.51 -14.76
CA LYS A 28 -5.09 -8.51 -16.16
C LYS A 28 -6.28 -9.46 -16.36
N ALA A 29 -6.30 -10.59 -15.68
CA ALA A 29 -7.42 -11.53 -15.71
C ALA A 29 -8.69 -10.95 -15.07
N GLN A 30 -8.56 -9.99 -14.15
CA GLN A 30 -9.67 -9.33 -13.43
C GLN A 30 -9.97 -7.92 -13.97
N ALA A 31 -9.02 -7.28 -14.68
CA ALA A 31 -9.11 -5.90 -15.18
C ALA A 31 -10.22 -5.68 -16.24
N ALA A 32 -10.76 -6.73 -16.85
CA ALA A 32 -11.90 -6.63 -17.77
C ALA A 32 -13.14 -5.97 -17.14
N ASN A 33 -13.19 -5.81 -15.82
CA ASN A 33 -14.30 -5.23 -15.07
C ASN A 33 -14.07 -3.79 -14.57
N PHE A 34 -12.88 -3.20 -14.80
CA PHE A 34 -12.56 -1.85 -14.33
C PHE A 34 -12.54 -0.82 -15.49
N PRO A 35 -13.54 0.06 -15.63
CA PRO A 35 -13.46 1.18 -16.55
C PRO A 35 -12.44 2.21 -16.04
N PHE A 36 -11.60 2.75 -16.95
CA PHE A 36 -10.63 3.84 -16.71
C PHE A 36 -9.23 3.47 -16.16
N CYS A 37 -8.71 2.27 -16.39
CA CYS A 37 -7.27 2.04 -16.20
C CYS A 37 -6.46 2.73 -17.30
N THR A 38 -5.82 3.85 -16.96
CA THR A 38 -4.78 4.45 -17.81
C THR A 38 -3.61 3.49 -17.87
N ILE A 39 -3.20 3.09 -19.07
CA ILE A 39 -2.04 2.19 -19.26
C ILE A 39 -0.77 3.04 -19.18
N ASP A 40 -0.30 3.30 -17.99
CA ASP A 40 1.08 3.73 -17.76
C ASP A 40 1.91 2.45 -17.63
N PRO A 41 2.97 2.25 -18.41
CA PRO A 41 3.75 1.01 -18.40
C PRO A 41 4.40 0.68 -17.04
N ASN A 42 4.50 1.65 -16.16
CA ASN A 42 5.11 1.51 -14.84
C ASN A 42 4.09 1.54 -13.68
N VAL A 43 2.79 1.56 -13.96
CA VAL A 43 1.73 1.55 -12.94
C VAL A 43 0.82 0.34 -13.10
N GLY A 44 0.79 -0.50 -12.09
CA GLY A 44 -0.12 -1.65 -11.99
C GLY A 44 -1.24 -1.38 -11.00
N VAL A 45 -2.49 -1.44 -11.45
CA VAL A 45 -3.67 -1.35 -10.57
C VAL A 45 -4.12 -2.77 -10.23
N VAL A 46 -4.11 -3.09 -8.95
CA VAL A 46 -4.35 -4.46 -8.46
C VAL A 46 -5.56 -4.46 -7.53
N PRO A 47 -6.52 -5.39 -7.72
CA PRO A 47 -7.65 -5.53 -6.82
C PRO A 47 -7.17 -6.02 -5.45
N VAL A 48 -7.76 -5.47 -4.39
CA VAL A 48 -7.55 -5.91 -3.02
C VAL A 48 -8.47 -7.10 -2.74
N PRO A 49 -7.94 -8.30 -2.46
CA PRO A 49 -8.77 -9.45 -2.13
C PRO A 49 -9.54 -9.20 -0.83
N ASP A 50 -10.85 -9.47 -0.83
CA ASP A 50 -11.69 -9.37 0.36
C ASP A 50 -12.83 -10.39 0.30
N GLU A 51 -12.73 -11.45 1.12
CA GLU A 51 -13.70 -12.55 1.16
C GLU A 51 -15.10 -12.09 1.62
N ARG A 52 -15.20 -10.95 2.31
CA ARG A 52 -16.45 -10.38 2.77
C ARG A 52 -17.38 -10.02 1.59
N LEU A 53 -16.81 -9.65 0.44
CA LEU A 53 -17.58 -9.32 -0.77
C LEU A 53 -18.42 -10.49 -1.28
N ASP A 54 -17.88 -11.69 -1.25
CA ASP A 54 -18.60 -12.90 -1.70
C ASP A 54 -19.82 -13.19 -0.81
N SER A 55 -19.65 -13.06 0.50
CA SER A 55 -20.71 -13.25 1.48
C SER A 55 -21.81 -12.19 1.31
N LEU A 56 -21.44 -10.91 1.21
CA LEU A 56 -22.37 -9.80 0.99
C LEU A 56 -23.13 -9.94 -0.32
N SER A 57 -22.43 -10.35 -1.41
CA SER A 57 -23.02 -10.56 -2.73
C SER A 57 -24.06 -11.69 -2.71
N LYS A 58 -23.78 -12.79 -2.01
CA LYS A 58 -24.74 -13.90 -1.85
C LYS A 58 -26.01 -13.44 -1.13
N VAL A 59 -25.88 -12.69 -0.04
CA VAL A 59 -27.00 -12.14 0.74
C VAL A 59 -27.81 -11.17 -0.11
N SER A 60 -27.18 -10.23 -0.79
CA SER A 60 -27.88 -9.23 -1.62
C SER A 60 -28.27 -9.73 -3.01
N LYS A 61 -27.87 -10.95 -3.39
CA LYS A 61 -28.06 -11.56 -4.72
C LYS A 61 -27.54 -10.63 -5.84
N SER A 62 -26.38 -10.06 -5.62
CA SER A 62 -25.81 -9.03 -6.48
C SER A 62 -25.37 -9.61 -7.83
N LYS A 63 -25.62 -8.87 -8.91
CA LYS A 63 -25.20 -9.24 -10.27
C LYS A 63 -23.70 -9.09 -10.50
N LYS A 64 -23.05 -8.19 -9.72
CA LYS A 64 -21.62 -7.87 -9.86
C LYS A 64 -20.97 -7.72 -8.51
N ILE A 65 -19.69 -8.14 -8.43
CA ILE A 65 -18.79 -7.89 -7.30
C ILE A 65 -17.67 -6.98 -7.80
N ILE A 66 -17.40 -5.91 -7.05
CA ILE A 66 -16.37 -4.94 -7.40
C ILE A 66 -15.45 -4.76 -6.19
N ASN A 67 -14.22 -5.25 -6.31
CA ASN A 67 -13.17 -5.04 -5.33
C ASN A 67 -12.71 -3.59 -5.33
N THR A 68 -12.15 -3.13 -4.23
CA THR A 68 -11.33 -1.92 -4.24
C THR A 68 -9.95 -2.22 -4.83
N THR A 69 -9.17 -1.19 -5.14
CA THR A 69 -7.87 -1.34 -5.80
C THR A 69 -6.78 -0.55 -5.11
N ILE A 70 -5.55 -1.05 -5.21
CA ILE A 70 -4.33 -0.36 -4.85
C ILE A 70 -3.42 -0.28 -6.08
N SER A 71 -2.65 0.80 -6.21
CA SER A 71 -1.72 0.97 -7.33
C SER A 71 -0.30 0.68 -6.90
N PHE A 72 0.41 -0.13 -7.69
CA PHE A 72 1.85 -0.35 -7.55
C PHE A 72 2.57 0.36 -8.67
N VAL A 73 3.70 1.01 -8.33
CA VAL A 73 4.52 1.75 -9.29
C VAL A 73 5.90 1.11 -9.34
N ASP A 74 6.31 0.62 -10.51
CA ASP A 74 7.69 0.16 -10.70
C ASP A 74 8.61 1.37 -10.82
N ILE A 75 9.35 1.66 -9.76
CA ILE A 75 10.32 2.75 -9.74
C ILE A 75 11.66 2.21 -10.21
N ALA A 76 12.18 2.78 -11.31
CA ALA A 76 13.44 2.37 -11.90
C ALA A 76 14.57 2.30 -10.84
N GLY A 77 15.39 1.25 -10.91
CA GLY A 77 16.39 0.96 -9.88
C GLY A 77 17.37 2.11 -9.63
N LEU A 78 17.81 2.22 -8.38
CA LEU A 78 18.79 3.21 -7.95
C LEU A 78 20.17 2.91 -8.56
N VAL A 79 20.77 3.94 -9.16
CA VAL A 79 22.21 3.94 -9.47
C VAL A 79 22.91 4.74 -8.37
N LYS A 80 23.99 4.21 -7.81
CA LYS A 80 24.80 4.85 -6.76
C LYS A 80 25.16 6.29 -7.16
N GLY A 81 24.91 7.27 -6.27
CA GLY A 81 25.14 8.68 -6.55
C GLY A 81 23.90 9.43 -7.08
N ALA A 82 22.72 8.87 -6.94
CA ALA A 82 21.44 9.44 -7.38
C ALA A 82 21.18 10.85 -6.83
N SER A 83 21.61 11.12 -5.61
CA SER A 83 21.46 12.41 -4.92
C SER A 83 22.38 13.51 -5.48
N LYS A 84 23.47 13.16 -6.18
CA LYS A 84 24.44 14.12 -6.73
C LYS A 84 24.08 14.72 -8.09
N GLY A 85 22.85 14.53 -8.57
CA GLY A 85 22.30 15.33 -9.67
C GLY A 85 22.53 14.78 -11.08
N GLU A 86 23.01 13.57 -11.28
CA GLU A 86 23.13 12.97 -12.59
C GLU A 86 21.84 12.25 -13.01
N GLY A 87 21.00 12.96 -13.75
CA GLY A 87 19.84 12.54 -14.60
C GLY A 87 18.90 11.45 -14.08
N LEU A 88 19.34 10.22 -13.95
CA LEU A 88 18.52 9.06 -13.54
C LEU A 88 18.17 9.06 -12.05
N GLY A 89 19.05 9.57 -11.18
CA GLY A 89 18.81 9.63 -9.74
C GLY A 89 17.71 10.61 -9.36
N ASN A 90 17.64 11.76 -10.01
CA ASN A 90 16.60 12.74 -9.79
C ASN A 90 15.20 12.20 -10.19
N LYS A 91 15.13 11.39 -11.26
CA LYS A 91 13.86 10.73 -11.66
C LYS A 91 13.42 9.68 -10.62
N PHE A 92 14.36 8.89 -10.10
CA PHE A 92 14.09 7.92 -9.03
C PHE A 92 13.48 8.60 -7.80
N LEU A 93 14.14 9.65 -7.30
CA LEU A 93 13.66 10.42 -6.14
C LEU A 93 12.33 11.14 -6.40
N SER A 94 12.10 11.61 -7.65
CA SER A 94 10.82 12.21 -8.05
C SER A 94 9.69 11.18 -7.98
N HIS A 95 9.88 9.97 -8.49
CA HIS A 95 8.88 8.92 -8.43
C HIS A 95 8.58 8.48 -6.98
N ILE A 96 9.62 8.42 -6.10
CA ILE A 96 9.39 8.15 -4.68
C ILE A 96 8.53 9.24 -4.02
N ARG A 97 8.63 10.49 -4.44
CA ARG A 97 7.77 11.57 -3.91
C ARG A 97 6.29 11.38 -4.24
N GLU A 98 5.99 10.79 -5.39
CA GLU A 98 4.63 10.63 -5.91
C GLU A 98 3.87 9.42 -5.34
N VAL A 99 4.54 8.57 -4.56
CA VAL A 99 3.91 7.38 -3.94
C VAL A 99 3.65 7.60 -2.45
N ASP A 100 2.67 6.88 -1.90
CA ASP A 100 2.25 7.02 -0.50
C ASP A 100 3.03 6.10 0.44
N ALA A 101 3.48 4.94 -0.06
CA ALA A 101 4.32 3.98 0.66
C ALA A 101 5.42 3.42 -0.24
N ILE A 102 6.48 2.90 0.38
CA ILE A 102 7.64 2.32 -0.31
C ILE A 102 7.71 0.82 -0.01
N ILE A 103 7.88 0.03 -1.07
CA ILE A 103 8.16 -1.40 -0.98
C ILE A 103 9.63 -1.60 -1.37
N HIS A 104 10.46 -1.90 -0.39
CA HIS A 104 11.86 -2.23 -0.62
C HIS A 104 11.99 -3.69 -1.03
N MET A 105 12.31 -3.92 -2.29
CA MET A 105 12.65 -5.25 -2.81
C MET A 105 14.12 -5.55 -2.54
N ILE A 106 14.38 -6.62 -1.79
CA ILE A 106 15.70 -6.95 -1.24
C ILE A 106 16.08 -8.35 -1.70
N ARG A 107 17.28 -8.50 -2.26
CA ARG A 107 17.80 -9.80 -2.69
C ARG A 107 18.27 -10.59 -1.47
N CYS A 108 17.66 -11.76 -1.27
CA CYS A 108 17.98 -12.71 -0.20
C CYS A 108 18.25 -14.12 -0.77
N PHE A 109 18.87 -14.21 -1.95
CA PHE A 109 19.25 -15.47 -2.62
C PHE A 109 20.58 -15.33 -3.34
N ASP A 110 21.30 -16.44 -3.43
CA ASP A 110 22.49 -16.57 -4.25
C ASP A 110 22.13 -17.07 -5.65
N SER A 111 22.81 -16.59 -6.68
CA SER A 111 22.67 -17.07 -8.05
C SER A 111 23.93 -16.75 -8.83
N ASP A 112 24.47 -17.73 -9.51
CA ASP A 112 25.63 -17.59 -10.40
C ASP A 112 25.25 -16.91 -11.72
N ASP A 113 23.99 -17.06 -12.15
CA ASP A 113 23.48 -16.52 -13.42
C ASP A 113 23.06 -15.05 -13.33
N ILE A 114 22.75 -14.55 -12.13
CA ILE A 114 22.25 -13.20 -11.90
C ILE A 114 23.37 -12.34 -11.28
N GLN A 115 23.95 -11.45 -12.10
CA GLN A 115 24.98 -10.52 -11.61
C GLN A 115 24.46 -9.70 -10.43
N ASN A 116 25.24 -9.68 -9.36
CA ASN A 116 24.99 -8.78 -8.24
C ASN A 116 25.71 -7.45 -8.47
N VAL A 117 25.13 -6.34 -8.01
CA VAL A 117 25.76 -5.01 -8.05
C VAL A 117 27.01 -4.98 -7.16
N ASN A 118 26.98 -5.71 -6.08
CA ASN A 118 28.08 -5.88 -5.13
C ASN A 118 28.63 -7.31 -5.20
N PRO A 119 29.89 -7.56 -4.82
CA PRO A 119 30.51 -8.88 -4.92
C PRO A 119 29.82 -9.97 -4.09
N THR A 120 29.09 -9.59 -3.03
CA THR A 120 28.39 -10.50 -2.12
C THR A 120 26.95 -10.07 -1.91
N VAL A 121 26.06 -11.03 -1.67
CA VAL A 121 24.67 -10.76 -1.25
C VAL A 121 24.69 -10.27 0.19
N ASP A 122 24.17 -9.07 0.43
CA ASP A 122 24.06 -8.47 1.75
C ASP A 122 22.79 -7.58 1.80
N PRO A 123 21.67 -8.17 2.27
CA PRO A 123 20.37 -7.48 2.30
C PRO A 123 20.37 -6.19 3.13
N ILE A 124 21.14 -6.16 4.20
CA ILE A 124 21.21 -5.01 5.11
C ILE A 124 21.92 -3.84 4.43
N ARG A 125 23.10 -4.09 3.88
CA ARG A 125 23.87 -3.09 3.12
C ARG A 125 23.07 -2.56 1.94
N ASP A 126 22.39 -3.44 1.21
CA ASP A 126 21.64 -3.06 0.01
C ASP A 126 20.46 -2.15 0.35
N LEU A 127 19.76 -2.37 1.49
CA LEU A 127 18.76 -1.46 2.01
C LEU A 127 19.38 -0.13 2.45
N GLU A 128 20.49 -0.16 3.20
CA GLU A 128 21.16 1.04 3.71
C GLU A 128 21.63 1.99 2.58
N ILE A 129 21.99 1.46 1.42
CA ILE A 129 22.33 2.27 0.25
C ILE A 129 21.13 3.11 -0.18
N ILE A 130 19.95 2.52 -0.31
CA ILE A 130 18.73 3.21 -0.75
C ILE A 130 18.29 4.23 0.31
N GLU A 131 18.28 3.84 1.57
CA GLU A 131 17.90 4.71 2.69
C GLU A 131 18.84 5.93 2.77
N THR A 132 20.15 5.72 2.58
CA THR A 132 21.14 6.82 2.58
C THR A 132 20.87 7.81 1.45
N GLU A 133 20.55 7.35 0.24
CA GLU A 133 20.25 8.25 -0.88
C GLU A 133 18.95 9.05 -0.63
N MET A 134 17.94 8.45 -0.01
CA MET A 134 16.71 9.17 0.39
C MET A 134 17.00 10.22 1.46
N MET A 135 17.81 9.89 2.49
CA MET A 135 18.21 10.84 3.53
C MET A 135 19.04 12.01 2.97
N LEU A 136 19.94 11.75 2.03
CA LEU A 136 20.71 12.79 1.36
C LEU A 136 19.82 13.73 0.53
N ALA A 137 18.82 13.18 -0.14
CA ALA A 137 17.83 13.99 -0.88
C ALA A 137 16.97 14.84 0.05
N ASP A 138 16.58 14.29 1.20
CA ASP A 138 15.87 15.04 2.23
C ASP A 138 16.73 16.15 2.80
N LEU A 139 17.99 15.88 3.12
CA LEU A 139 18.95 16.88 3.63
C LEU A 139 19.07 18.07 2.67
N GLU A 140 19.26 17.81 1.38
CA GLU A 140 19.33 18.85 0.35
C GLU A 140 18.03 19.65 0.25
N SER A 141 16.89 18.97 0.29
CA SER A 141 15.56 19.60 0.24
C SER A 141 15.31 20.49 1.47
N ILE A 142 15.63 20.00 2.66
CA ILE A 142 15.48 20.71 3.93
C ILE A 142 16.34 21.98 3.93
N GLN A 143 17.63 21.86 3.59
CA GLN A 143 18.55 22.99 3.56
C GLN A 143 18.06 24.09 2.60
N LYS A 144 17.68 23.72 1.38
CA LYS A 144 17.11 24.69 0.39
C LYS A 144 15.84 25.37 0.88
N ARG A 145 14.99 24.66 1.61
CA ARG A 145 13.73 25.22 2.15
C ARG A 145 13.99 26.16 3.34
N LEU A 146 14.87 25.79 4.25
CA LEU A 146 15.26 26.64 5.37
C LEU A 146 15.97 27.93 4.91
N GLU A 147 16.87 27.87 3.91
CA GLU A 147 17.52 29.04 3.33
C GLU A 147 16.53 30.03 2.66
N LYS A 148 15.51 29.49 1.97
CA LYS A 148 14.47 30.32 1.33
C LYS A 148 13.51 30.95 2.33
N ASN A 149 13.29 30.31 3.48
CA ASN A 149 12.35 30.78 4.50
C ASN A 149 12.77 32.06 5.23
N ASN A 150 14.04 32.45 5.19
CA ASN A 150 14.48 33.76 5.67
C ASN A 150 13.79 34.94 4.95
N LYS A 151 12.86 34.69 4.00
CA LYS A 151 12.28 35.72 3.13
C LYS A 151 10.76 35.83 3.07
N LYS A 152 9.93 34.87 3.56
CA LYS A 152 8.43 34.97 3.51
C LYS A 152 7.72 33.94 4.40
N ASN A 153 6.52 34.32 4.87
CA ASN A 153 5.52 33.53 5.64
C ASN A 153 5.54 32.02 5.38
N VAL A 154 6.17 31.28 6.27
CA VAL A 154 6.17 29.83 6.25
C VAL A 154 5.36 29.34 7.44
N ASP A 155 4.67 28.24 7.24
CA ASP A 155 3.97 27.53 8.29
C ASP A 155 4.98 27.12 9.39
N GLU A 156 4.80 27.64 10.60
CA GLU A 156 5.70 27.39 11.74
C GLU A 156 5.80 25.90 12.08
N GLU A 157 4.73 25.12 11.87
CA GLU A 157 4.74 23.69 12.13
C GLU A 157 5.60 22.96 11.11
N GLN A 158 5.50 23.32 9.83
CA GLN A 158 6.37 22.75 8.80
C GLN A 158 7.85 23.10 9.04
N LEU A 159 8.14 24.28 9.55
CA LEU A 159 9.52 24.64 9.94
C LEU A 159 10.04 23.73 11.05
N LYS A 160 9.26 23.51 12.11
CA LYS A 160 9.64 22.61 13.21
C LYS A 160 9.91 21.19 12.74
N ILE A 161 9.07 20.68 11.83
CA ILE A 161 9.29 19.33 11.24
C ILE A 161 10.65 19.29 10.52
N LEU A 162 10.95 20.31 9.70
CA LEU A 162 12.21 20.37 8.95
C LEU A 162 13.43 20.51 9.86
N GLU A 163 13.34 21.29 10.93
CA GLU A 163 14.42 21.46 11.91
C GLU A 163 14.70 20.16 12.68
N VAL A 164 13.65 19.48 13.16
CA VAL A 164 13.81 18.18 13.84
C VAL A 164 14.36 17.13 12.88
N ALA A 165 13.87 17.09 11.63
CA ALA A 165 14.39 16.19 10.61
C ALA A 165 15.88 16.43 10.32
N LEU A 166 16.29 17.71 10.21
CA LEU A 166 17.68 18.10 10.01
C LEU A 166 18.57 17.66 11.18
N ASP A 167 18.10 17.84 12.42
CA ASP A 167 18.83 17.38 13.61
C ASP A 167 18.98 15.84 13.62
N CYS A 168 17.93 15.11 13.27
CA CYS A 168 18.00 13.65 13.17
C CYS A 168 19.03 13.20 12.12
N ILE A 169 19.00 13.77 10.91
CA ILE A 169 19.93 13.40 9.84
C ILE A 169 21.38 13.73 10.22
N ASN A 170 21.65 14.93 10.75
CA ASN A 170 23.01 15.37 11.09
C ASN A 170 23.61 14.59 12.26
N ASN A 171 22.79 14.10 13.18
CA ASN A 171 23.24 13.40 14.37
C ASN A 171 23.02 11.88 14.33
N ASN A 172 22.70 11.32 13.15
CA ASN A 172 22.39 9.89 12.96
C ASN A 172 21.32 9.36 13.95
N LYS A 173 20.31 10.19 14.27
CA LYS A 173 19.17 9.79 15.08
C LYS A 173 18.08 9.17 14.21
N ASP A 174 17.25 8.33 14.81
CA ASP A 174 16.10 7.75 14.11
C ASP A 174 15.07 8.84 13.74
N ILE A 175 14.86 9.04 12.43
CA ILE A 175 13.91 10.02 11.91
C ILE A 175 12.45 9.64 12.23
N SER A 176 12.18 8.39 12.59
CA SER A 176 10.84 7.93 12.99
C SER A 176 10.29 8.65 14.22
N ILE A 177 11.15 9.30 15.00
CA ILE A 177 10.75 10.14 16.15
C ILE A 177 9.76 11.25 15.74
N LEU A 178 9.81 11.70 14.47
CA LEU A 178 8.86 12.67 13.93
C LEU A 178 7.41 12.19 14.04
N LYS A 179 7.16 10.89 13.86
CA LYS A 179 5.81 10.29 13.96
C LYS A 179 5.22 10.37 15.37
N SER A 180 6.06 10.47 16.40
CA SER A 180 5.59 10.64 17.78
C SER A 180 5.34 12.10 18.18
N GLN A 181 5.83 13.06 17.38
CA GLN A 181 5.78 14.49 17.70
C GLN A 181 4.81 15.28 16.83
N PHE A 182 4.48 14.78 15.63
CA PHE A 182 3.67 15.49 14.65
C PHE A 182 2.58 14.58 14.08
N GLU A 183 1.48 15.16 13.64
CA GLU A 183 0.38 14.45 12.99
C GLU A 183 0.78 13.98 11.59
N ASP A 184 0.25 12.81 11.16
CA ASP A 184 0.54 12.22 9.85
C ASP A 184 0.25 13.18 8.68
N LYS A 185 -0.81 13.97 8.78
CA LYS A 185 -1.14 14.99 7.79
C LYS A 185 -0.02 16.01 7.61
N GLN A 186 0.57 16.47 8.70
CA GLN A 186 1.67 17.45 8.70
C GLN A 186 2.96 16.82 8.14
N LEU A 187 3.22 15.57 8.54
CA LEU A 187 4.35 14.78 8.05
C LEU A 187 4.26 14.54 6.54
N ASN A 188 3.09 14.15 6.04
CA ASN A 188 2.86 13.94 4.61
C ASN A 188 3.06 15.25 3.81
N GLN A 189 2.63 16.38 4.34
CA GLN A 189 2.85 17.71 3.73
C GLN A 189 4.33 18.12 3.72
N SER A 190 5.14 17.60 4.62
CA SER A 190 6.58 17.88 4.64
C SER A 190 7.30 17.41 3.38
N GLY A 191 6.80 16.36 2.73
CA GLY A 191 7.36 15.77 1.52
C GLY A 191 8.71 15.07 1.74
N LEU A 192 9.04 14.73 2.99
CA LEU A 192 10.24 13.97 3.33
C LEU A 192 10.10 12.53 2.88
N LEU A 193 11.14 11.99 2.24
CA LEU A 193 11.16 10.64 1.69
C LEU A 193 11.42 9.59 2.79
N SER A 194 12.31 9.90 3.71
CA SER A 194 12.78 8.97 4.75
C SER A 194 11.69 8.57 5.74
N ILE A 195 10.64 9.40 5.92
CA ILE A 195 9.55 9.12 6.86
C ILE A 195 8.40 8.33 6.24
N LYS A 196 8.37 8.14 4.91
CA LYS A 196 7.31 7.39 4.24
C LYS A 196 7.16 5.98 4.83
N PRO A 197 5.93 5.47 4.92
CA PRO A 197 5.69 4.08 5.32
C PRO A 197 6.46 3.10 4.43
N LYS A 198 7.04 2.03 5.02
CA LYS A 198 7.91 1.09 4.31
C LYS A 198 7.51 -0.35 4.57
N ILE A 199 7.56 -1.17 3.52
CA ILE A 199 7.47 -2.63 3.56
C ILE A 199 8.76 -3.19 2.99
N PHE A 200 9.32 -4.18 3.65
CA PHE A 200 10.50 -4.90 3.19
C PHE A 200 10.09 -6.23 2.58
N VAL A 201 10.45 -6.47 1.34
CA VAL A 201 10.18 -7.73 0.62
C VAL A 201 11.52 -8.42 0.39
N CYS A 202 11.81 -9.42 1.19
CA CYS A 202 12.94 -10.31 1.04
C CYS A 202 12.64 -11.31 -0.08
N ASN A 203 13.22 -11.09 -1.27
CA ASN A 203 13.10 -12.01 -2.39
C ASN A 203 14.06 -13.18 -2.19
N VAL A 204 13.51 -14.38 -2.10
CA VAL A 204 14.26 -15.62 -1.86
C VAL A 204 14.12 -16.59 -3.04
N ASP A 205 14.97 -17.61 -3.07
CA ASP A 205 14.80 -18.77 -3.94
C ASP A 205 13.56 -19.61 -3.54
N GLU A 206 13.15 -20.53 -4.42
CA GLU A 206 11.94 -21.34 -4.23
C GLU A 206 12.01 -22.22 -2.97
N GLN A 207 13.20 -22.68 -2.58
CA GLN A 207 13.37 -23.57 -1.42
C GLN A 207 13.23 -22.81 -0.08
N SER A 208 13.47 -21.52 -0.10
CA SER A 208 13.47 -20.66 1.10
C SER A 208 12.16 -19.94 1.35
N VAL A 209 11.12 -20.14 0.53
CA VAL A 209 9.87 -19.36 0.60
C VAL A 209 9.08 -19.57 1.88
N GLN A 210 9.14 -20.76 2.48
CA GLN A 210 8.41 -21.09 3.71
C GLN A 210 9.11 -20.57 4.98
N GLU A 211 10.37 -20.95 5.14
CA GLU A 211 11.09 -20.76 6.41
C GLU A 211 12.16 -19.65 6.33
N GLY A 212 12.31 -19.07 5.14
CA GLY A 212 13.40 -18.13 4.86
C GLY A 212 14.76 -18.82 4.85
N ASN A 213 15.81 -18.03 4.86
CA ASN A 213 17.20 -18.48 4.87
C ASN A 213 18.07 -17.61 5.79
N GLN A 214 19.38 -17.80 5.75
CA GLN A 214 20.31 -17.04 6.60
C GLN A 214 20.23 -15.52 6.36
N TYR A 215 19.91 -15.07 5.15
CA TYR A 215 19.78 -13.66 4.79
C TYR A 215 18.51 -13.05 5.40
N THR A 216 17.39 -13.74 5.26
CA THR A 216 16.10 -13.29 5.81
C THR A 216 16.12 -13.25 7.34
N LYS A 217 16.73 -14.26 7.98
CA LYS A 217 16.86 -14.32 9.47
C LYS A 217 17.65 -13.13 10.00
N LYS A 218 18.82 -12.82 9.42
CA LYS A 218 19.63 -11.64 9.80
C LYS A 218 18.90 -10.33 9.54
N PHE A 219 18.13 -10.26 8.44
CA PHE A 219 17.36 -9.07 8.09
C PHE A 219 16.23 -8.82 9.09
N ILE A 220 15.44 -9.86 9.40
CA ILE A 220 14.33 -9.79 10.35
C ILE A 220 14.83 -9.48 11.78
N GLU A 221 15.97 -10.03 12.20
CA GLU A 221 16.59 -9.71 13.48
C GLU A 221 16.88 -8.21 13.63
N LYS A 222 17.30 -7.54 12.54
CA LYS A 222 17.63 -6.12 12.56
C LYS A 222 16.42 -5.19 12.38
N PHE A 223 15.49 -5.53 11.48
CA PHE A 223 14.41 -4.63 11.06
C PHE A 223 13.01 -5.05 11.56
N GLY A 224 12.90 -6.22 12.17
CA GLY A 224 11.64 -6.78 12.67
C GLY A 224 10.83 -7.53 11.62
N GLU A 225 9.88 -8.32 12.10
CA GLU A 225 8.99 -9.16 11.29
C GLU A 225 7.77 -8.40 10.80
N ASP A 226 7.31 -7.40 11.57
CA ASP A 226 6.04 -6.71 11.32
C ASP A 226 5.94 -6.06 9.93
N ASN A 227 7.04 -5.51 9.41
CA ASN A 227 7.09 -4.86 8.10
C ASN A 227 7.89 -5.66 7.07
N THR A 228 8.27 -6.90 7.37
CA THR A 228 9.03 -7.77 6.48
C THR A 228 8.13 -8.86 5.91
N LEU A 229 8.30 -9.16 4.62
CA LEU A 229 7.70 -10.28 3.91
C LEU A 229 8.79 -11.11 3.26
N ILE A 230 8.64 -12.43 3.31
CA ILE A 230 9.47 -13.37 2.53
C ILE A 230 8.65 -13.77 1.32
N VAL A 231 9.16 -13.54 0.12
CA VAL A 231 8.47 -13.81 -1.15
C VAL A 231 9.46 -14.39 -2.14
N SER A 232 9.05 -15.35 -2.95
CA SER A 232 9.77 -15.74 -4.15
C SER A 232 9.06 -15.18 -5.37
N ALA A 233 9.66 -14.20 -6.02
CA ALA A 233 9.08 -13.56 -7.20
C ALA A 233 8.87 -14.55 -8.35
N ASP A 234 9.69 -15.58 -8.44
CA ASP A 234 9.58 -16.63 -9.46
C ASP A 234 8.38 -17.55 -9.18
N ILE A 235 8.17 -17.96 -7.92
CA ILE A 235 6.97 -18.72 -7.50
C ILE A 235 5.70 -17.90 -7.78
N GLU A 236 5.69 -16.60 -7.46
CA GLU A 236 4.52 -15.75 -7.72
C GLU A 236 4.18 -15.69 -9.22
N ASN A 237 5.18 -15.63 -10.09
CA ASN A 237 4.95 -15.72 -11.53
C ASN A 237 4.39 -17.07 -11.95
N GLN A 238 4.95 -18.17 -11.45
CA GLN A 238 4.45 -19.53 -11.75
C GLN A 238 2.98 -19.69 -11.31
N ILE A 239 2.65 -19.26 -10.09
CA ILE A 239 1.27 -19.31 -9.55
C ILE A 239 0.30 -18.54 -10.45
N ASN A 240 0.71 -17.41 -11.03
CA ASN A 240 -0.16 -16.61 -11.88
C ASN A 240 -0.44 -17.23 -13.27
N GLU A 241 0.39 -18.14 -13.73
CA GLU A 241 0.19 -18.89 -14.99
C GLU A 241 -0.76 -20.08 -14.84
N LEU A 242 -1.03 -20.51 -13.60
CA LEU A 242 -1.86 -21.66 -13.29
C LEU A 242 -3.36 -21.30 -13.23
N ASP A 243 -4.21 -22.24 -13.59
CA ASP A 243 -5.65 -22.10 -13.34
C ASP A 243 -5.98 -22.19 -11.83
N SER A 244 -7.23 -21.92 -11.44
CA SER A 244 -7.63 -21.88 -10.04
C SER A 244 -7.42 -23.20 -9.28
N THR A 245 -7.58 -24.33 -9.96
CA THR A 245 -7.44 -25.68 -9.37
C THR A 245 -5.97 -26.04 -9.24
N GLU A 246 -5.21 -25.83 -10.30
CA GLU A 246 -3.77 -26.05 -10.34
C GLU A 246 -3.04 -25.17 -9.33
N ARG A 247 -3.43 -23.90 -9.22
CA ARG A 247 -2.90 -22.95 -8.24
C ARG A 247 -3.05 -23.45 -6.81
N LYS A 248 -4.25 -23.92 -6.45
CA LYS A 248 -4.51 -24.45 -5.12
C LYS A 248 -3.62 -25.67 -4.81
N ASN A 249 -3.56 -26.62 -5.74
CA ASN A 249 -2.75 -27.82 -5.59
C ASN A 249 -1.25 -27.48 -5.49
N TYR A 250 -0.77 -26.53 -6.31
CA TYR A 250 0.61 -26.09 -6.28
C TYR A 250 0.96 -25.41 -4.94
N MET A 251 0.10 -24.51 -4.46
CA MET A 251 0.29 -23.85 -3.15
C MET A 251 0.30 -24.86 -1.99
N GLU A 252 -0.60 -25.86 -2.01
CA GLU A 252 -0.61 -26.94 -1.01
C GLU A 252 0.68 -27.77 -1.07
N MET A 253 1.18 -28.07 -2.28
CA MET A 253 2.41 -28.84 -2.49
C MET A 253 3.64 -28.10 -1.92
N ILE A 254 3.73 -26.78 -2.13
CA ILE A 254 4.81 -25.95 -1.60
C ILE A 254 4.53 -25.41 -0.19
N GLY A 255 3.40 -25.80 0.45
CA GLY A 255 3.04 -25.47 1.82
C GLY A 255 2.68 -24.00 2.07
N LEU A 256 2.30 -23.27 1.03
CA LEU A 256 1.84 -21.88 1.15
C LEU A 256 0.33 -21.83 1.38
N LYS A 257 -0.11 -21.14 2.42
CA LYS A 257 -1.54 -20.88 2.70
C LYS A 257 -2.08 -19.71 1.88
N GLU A 258 -1.23 -18.74 1.59
CA GLU A 258 -1.55 -17.51 0.89
C GLU A 258 -0.36 -17.12 0.00
N THR A 259 -0.62 -16.42 -1.11
CA THR A 259 0.44 -15.93 -1.99
C THR A 259 1.17 -14.73 -1.37
N GLY A 260 2.45 -14.58 -1.66
CA GLY A 260 3.21 -13.41 -1.22
C GLY A 260 2.64 -12.10 -1.77
N LEU A 261 2.05 -12.13 -2.97
CA LEU A 261 1.33 -10.98 -3.55
C LEU A 261 0.11 -10.59 -2.73
N SER A 262 -0.71 -11.55 -2.29
CA SER A 262 -1.87 -11.28 -1.44
C SER A 262 -1.43 -10.65 -0.10
N MET A 263 -0.42 -11.24 0.55
CA MET A 263 0.17 -10.70 1.78
C MET A 263 0.72 -9.28 1.58
N LEU A 264 1.38 -9.02 0.44
CA LEU A 264 1.92 -7.69 0.12
C LEU A 264 0.81 -6.65 -0.05
N ILE A 265 -0.28 -7.00 -0.74
CA ILE A 265 -1.44 -6.12 -0.92
C ILE A 265 -2.08 -5.78 0.43
N GLN A 266 -2.33 -6.79 1.27
CA GLN A 266 -2.90 -6.59 2.61
C GLN A 266 -1.99 -5.75 3.51
N LYS A 267 -0.67 -6.02 3.47
CA LYS A 267 0.31 -5.25 4.24
C LYS A 267 0.41 -3.81 3.74
N GLY A 268 0.35 -3.58 2.42
CA GLY A 268 0.27 -2.25 1.81
C GLY A 268 -0.95 -1.48 2.29
N TYR A 269 -2.09 -2.15 2.37
CA TYR A 269 -3.33 -1.59 2.87
C TYR A 269 -3.22 -1.18 4.35
N LYS A 270 -2.66 -2.08 5.17
CA LYS A 270 -2.44 -1.84 6.61
C LYS A 270 -1.46 -0.69 6.89
N ILE A 271 -0.33 -0.64 6.16
CA ILE A 271 0.71 0.38 6.41
C ILE A 271 0.28 1.79 5.98
N LEU A 272 -0.66 1.86 5.03
CA LEU A 272 -1.29 3.10 4.58
C LEU A 272 -2.47 3.52 5.47
N GLU A 273 -2.74 2.77 6.54
CA GLU A 273 -3.87 2.99 7.45
C GLU A 273 -5.21 3.11 6.72
N LEU A 274 -5.49 2.14 5.85
CA LEU A 274 -6.71 2.09 5.05
C LEU A 274 -7.71 1.14 5.68
N ASP A 275 -8.98 1.56 5.65
CA ASP A 275 -10.14 0.75 6.01
C ASP A 275 -11.03 0.55 4.77
N THR A 276 -11.86 -0.48 4.81
CA THR A 276 -12.82 -0.81 3.75
C THR A 276 -14.24 -0.74 4.29
N TYR A 277 -15.11 0.00 3.61
CA TYR A 277 -16.55 -0.13 3.78
C TYR A 277 -17.20 -0.69 2.51
N PHE A 278 -18.43 -1.17 2.63
CA PHE A 278 -19.14 -1.81 1.54
C PHE A 278 -20.45 -1.07 1.21
N THR A 279 -20.79 -1.11 -0.07
CA THR A 279 -22.18 -0.90 -0.52
C THR A 279 -22.68 -2.21 -1.09
N SER A 280 -23.89 -2.65 -0.74
CA SER A 280 -24.40 -3.93 -1.18
C SER A 280 -25.88 -3.83 -1.54
N GLY A 281 -26.22 -4.28 -2.74
CA GLY A 281 -27.55 -4.28 -3.30
C GLY A 281 -27.66 -5.23 -4.50
N PRO A 282 -28.87 -5.38 -5.11
CA PRO A 282 -29.11 -6.33 -6.19
C PRO A 282 -28.26 -6.10 -7.46
N GLU A 283 -27.91 -4.85 -7.77
CA GLU A 283 -27.12 -4.56 -8.96
C GLU A 283 -25.65 -4.82 -8.74
N GLU A 284 -25.10 -4.40 -7.60
CA GLU A 284 -23.69 -4.61 -7.27
C GLU A 284 -23.46 -4.69 -5.75
N THR A 285 -22.42 -5.44 -5.39
CA THR A 285 -21.72 -5.36 -4.10
C THR A 285 -20.33 -4.83 -4.36
N ARG A 286 -19.94 -3.76 -3.66
CA ARG A 286 -18.68 -3.08 -3.91
C ARG A 286 -17.96 -2.70 -2.62
N ALA A 287 -16.64 -2.87 -2.64
CA ALA A 287 -15.73 -2.40 -1.61
C ALA A 287 -15.20 -0.99 -1.96
N TRP A 288 -15.10 -0.14 -0.94
CA TRP A 288 -14.62 1.23 -1.05
C TRP A 288 -13.49 1.45 -0.05
N THR A 289 -12.39 2.02 -0.51
CA THR A 289 -11.25 2.36 0.35
C THR A 289 -11.44 3.72 0.97
N ILE A 290 -11.19 3.81 2.26
CA ILE A 290 -11.11 5.07 3.03
C ILE A 290 -9.86 5.09 3.89
N GLN A 291 -9.41 6.27 4.26
CA GLN A 291 -8.44 6.39 5.34
C GLN A 291 -9.09 6.07 6.67
N LYS A 292 -8.33 5.46 7.56
CA LYS A 292 -8.75 5.21 8.94
C LYS A 292 -9.24 6.50 9.60
N ASN A 293 -10.23 6.39 10.46
CA ASN A 293 -10.89 7.54 11.09
C ASN A 293 -11.64 8.47 10.11
N CYS A 294 -12.01 7.99 8.93
CA CYS A 294 -12.78 8.74 7.95
C CYS A 294 -14.21 8.97 8.44
N THR A 295 -14.75 10.19 8.32
CA THR A 295 -16.13 10.51 8.62
C THR A 295 -17.08 10.05 7.52
N ALA A 296 -18.36 9.77 7.86
CA ALA A 296 -19.35 9.31 6.90
C ALA A 296 -19.54 10.21 5.67
N PRO A 297 -19.52 11.56 5.75
CA PRO A 297 -19.58 12.41 4.56
C PRO A 297 -18.37 12.23 3.64
N LYS A 298 -17.17 12.12 4.20
CA LYS A 298 -15.96 11.89 3.41
C LYS A 298 -15.97 10.50 2.75
N ALA A 299 -16.44 9.48 3.47
CA ALA A 299 -16.62 8.14 2.90
C ALA A 299 -17.64 8.17 1.74
N ALA A 300 -18.74 8.91 1.86
CA ALA A 300 -19.70 9.13 0.78
C ALA A 300 -19.04 9.84 -0.43
N GLY A 301 -18.08 10.73 -0.18
CA GLY A 301 -17.27 11.43 -1.18
C GLY A 301 -16.44 10.50 -2.08
N GLU A 302 -16.05 9.33 -1.57
CA GLU A 302 -15.33 8.32 -2.37
C GLU A 302 -16.22 7.72 -3.47
N ILE A 303 -17.54 7.71 -3.27
CA ILE A 303 -18.49 7.31 -4.31
C ILE A 303 -18.64 8.44 -5.33
N HIS A 304 -18.96 9.65 -4.86
CA HIS A 304 -19.10 10.85 -5.68
C HIS A 304 -19.05 12.11 -4.82
N THR A 305 -18.44 13.17 -5.32
CA THR A 305 -18.32 14.47 -4.60
C THR A 305 -19.66 15.07 -4.22
N ASP A 306 -20.72 14.82 -4.98
CA ASP A 306 -22.08 15.30 -4.64
C ASP A 306 -22.65 14.57 -3.43
N PHE A 307 -22.26 13.32 -3.19
CA PHE A 307 -22.68 12.57 -2.00
C PHE A 307 -22.08 13.18 -0.72
N GLU A 308 -20.83 13.65 -0.79
CA GLU A 308 -20.20 14.38 0.32
C GLU A 308 -20.91 15.70 0.59
N LYS A 309 -21.10 16.51 -0.46
CA LYS A 309 -21.70 17.84 -0.35
C LYS A 309 -23.16 17.78 0.10
N GLY A 310 -23.93 16.85 -0.44
CA GLY A 310 -25.36 16.68 -0.16
C GLY A 310 -25.64 15.72 1.01
N PHE A 311 -24.64 15.26 1.75
CA PHE A 311 -24.78 14.24 2.78
C PHE A 311 -25.84 14.61 3.84
N ILE A 312 -26.80 13.70 4.06
CA ILE A 312 -27.82 13.80 5.09
C ILE A 312 -27.52 12.84 6.23
N ARG A 313 -27.40 11.54 5.93
CA ARG A 313 -27.14 10.46 6.88
C ARG A 313 -26.68 9.19 6.17
N ALA A 314 -26.09 8.28 6.93
CA ALA A 314 -25.77 6.92 6.49
C ALA A 314 -26.65 5.90 7.21
N GLU A 315 -27.31 5.01 6.47
CA GLU A 315 -27.89 3.78 7.00
C GLU A 315 -26.73 2.78 7.10
N THR A 316 -26.41 2.32 8.30
CA THR A 316 -25.20 1.57 8.61
C THR A 316 -25.53 0.25 9.29
N VAL A 317 -24.97 -0.84 8.79
CA VAL A 317 -25.02 -2.17 9.42
C VAL A 317 -23.59 -2.74 9.40
N SER A 318 -23.12 -3.38 10.48
CA SER A 318 -21.82 -4.07 10.42
C SER A 318 -21.89 -5.27 9.47
N TYR A 319 -20.76 -5.67 8.90
CA TYR A 319 -20.68 -6.85 8.02
C TYR A 319 -21.28 -8.09 8.69
N GLU A 320 -20.92 -8.35 9.94
CA GLU A 320 -21.38 -9.52 10.70
C GLU A 320 -22.92 -9.49 10.88
N ASP A 321 -23.46 -8.35 11.30
CA ASP A 321 -24.92 -8.20 11.48
C ASP A 321 -25.66 -8.28 10.13
N PHE A 322 -25.07 -7.74 9.06
CA PHE A 322 -25.68 -7.79 7.71
C PHE A 322 -25.82 -9.21 7.19
N VAL A 323 -24.76 -10.01 7.33
CA VAL A 323 -24.75 -11.42 6.91
C VAL A 323 -25.64 -12.26 7.81
N ALA A 324 -25.55 -12.09 9.14
CA ALA A 324 -26.37 -12.84 10.11
C ALA A 324 -27.88 -12.58 9.97
N ASN A 325 -28.27 -11.40 9.51
CA ASN A 325 -29.67 -11.01 9.32
C ASN A 325 -30.16 -11.12 7.86
N ASP A 326 -29.37 -11.74 6.96
CA ASP A 326 -29.75 -11.88 5.56
C ASP A 326 -30.15 -10.56 4.86
N GLY A 327 -29.37 -9.50 5.11
CA GLY A 327 -29.43 -8.23 4.41
C GLY A 327 -30.21 -7.10 5.11
N TRP A 328 -30.48 -6.04 4.34
CA TRP A 328 -31.00 -4.75 4.84
C TRP A 328 -32.33 -4.86 5.58
N VAL A 329 -33.31 -5.61 5.03
CA VAL A 329 -34.67 -5.65 5.57
C VAL A 329 -34.69 -6.24 6.97
N ASN A 330 -34.08 -7.41 7.14
CA ASN A 330 -34.04 -8.08 8.43
C ASN A 330 -33.14 -7.36 9.44
N SER A 331 -32.01 -6.81 8.99
CA SER A 331 -31.18 -5.96 9.85
C SER A 331 -31.94 -4.77 10.42
N LYS A 332 -32.80 -4.14 9.61
CA LYS A 332 -33.69 -3.07 10.09
C LYS A 332 -34.73 -3.58 11.07
N THR A 333 -35.42 -4.67 10.75
CA THR A 333 -36.48 -5.27 11.61
C THR A 333 -35.91 -5.71 12.95
N ASN A 334 -34.69 -6.25 12.96
CA ASN A 334 -34.02 -6.73 14.18
C ASN A 334 -33.23 -5.63 14.91
N GLY A 335 -33.39 -4.36 14.53
CA GLY A 335 -32.81 -3.21 15.22
C GLY A 335 -31.29 -3.11 15.08
N LYS A 336 -30.70 -3.77 14.05
CA LYS A 336 -29.26 -3.77 13.77
C LYS A 336 -28.82 -2.64 12.83
N MET A 337 -29.75 -2.06 12.08
CA MET A 337 -29.50 -0.91 11.23
C MET A 337 -29.48 0.37 12.04
N ARG A 338 -28.38 1.08 12.02
CA ARG A 338 -28.17 2.38 12.65
C ARG A 338 -28.36 3.51 11.64
N LEU A 339 -28.74 4.68 12.12
CA LEU A 339 -28.80 5.91 11.32
C LEU A 339 -27.71 6.84 11.85
N GLU A 340 -26.66 7.01 11.06
CA GLU A 340 -25.47 7.73 11.47
C GLU A 340 -25.40 9.12 10.80
N GLY A 341 -24.96 10.11 11.58
CA GLY A 341 -24.83 11.50 11.16
C GLY A 341 -23.44 11.83 10.59
N LYS A 342 -23.19 13.15 10.47
CA LYS A 342 -21.94 13.67 9.86
C LYS A 342 -20.67 13.35 10.63
N ASP A 343 -20.78 13.20 11.96
CA ASP A 343 -19.62 12.98 12.84
C ASP A 343 -19.30 11.50 13.03
N TYR A 344 -20.08 10.61 12.40
CA TYR A 344 -19.84 9.18 12.48
C TYR A 344 -18.52 8.82 11.81
N ILE A 345 -17.65 8.14 12.53
CA ILE A 345 -16.42 7.56 12.03
C ILE A 345 -16.73 6.17 11.47
N VAL A 346 -16.57 6.00 10.17
CA VAL A 346 -16.81 4.73 9.48
C VAL A 346 -15.81 3.70 9.97
N LYS A 347 -16.30 2.50 10.22
CA LYS A 347 -15.48 1.37 10.67
C LYS A 347 -15.21 0.41 9.52
N ASP A 348 -14.07 -0.27 9.58
CA ASP A 348 -13.78 -1.36 8.64
C ASP A 348 -14.89 -2.42 8.72
N GLY A 349 -15.42 -2.80 7.56
CA GLY A 349 -16.51 -3.77 7.45
C GLY A 349 -17.92 -3.18 7.53
N ASP A 350 -18.10 -1.87 7.73
CA ASP A 350 -19.44 -1.28 7.67
C ASP A 350 -20.07 -1.44 6.29
N VAL A 351 -21.34 -1.86 6.24
CA VAL A 351 -22.17 -1.85 5.04
C VAL A 351 -23.02 -0.59 5.08
N LEU A 352 -22.82 0.31 4.11
CA LEU A 352 -23.38 1.67 4.12
C LEU A 352 -24.35 1.91 2.96
N ASN A 353 -25.42 2.65 3.25
CA ASN A 353 -26.31 3.22 2.25
C ASN A 353 -26.49 4.71 2.56
N PHE A 354 -25.89 5.57 1.73
CA PHE A 354 -25.92 7.01 1.94
C PHE A 354 -27.20 7.66 1.45
N ARG A 355 -27.75 8.57 2.25
CA ARG A 355 -28.84 9.46 1.90
C ARG A 355 -28.29 10.87 1.72
N PHE A 356 -28.54 11.46 0.57
CA PHE A 356 -28.03 12.76 0.19
C PHE A 356 -29.06 13.55 -0.61
N ASN A 357 -28.94 14.88 -0.60
CA ASN A 357 -29.68 15.77 -1.47
C ASN A 357 -28.84 16.06 -2.73
N THR A 358 -29.49 16.04 -3.89
CA THR A 358 -28.92 16.44 -5.19
C THR A 358 -29.02 17.95 -5.36
#